data_5715a7dc8c677dad2c954ab74a02b05c
#
_entry.id   5715a7dc8c677dad2c954ab74a02b05c
#
_cell.length_a   1.000
_cell.length_b   1.000
_cell.length_c   1.000
_cell.angle_alpha   90.00
_cell.angle_beta   90.00
_cell.angle_gamma   90.00
#
_symmetry.space_group_name_H-M   'P 1'
#
loop_
_entity.id
_entity.type
_entity.pdbx_description
1 polymer ?
#
loop_
_entity_poly.entity_id
_entity_poly.type
_entity_poly.pdbx_seq_one_letter_code
_entity_poly.pdbx_strand_id
1 'polypeptide(L)'
;MITRHINPTMLETLGNTFQINRLHTTQFAGEYSVPLRTEGGETLAYLSWQPRLPGAEAARAASNSIRLIAILAASLILLFIMLSSLGLYKLARGEQQARKNALIDWLSRLPNRRALIERLNAMGECGKNEMQSVVFIDLDGFKDVNDNYGHATGDALITHIARELRDRVPAGAMLARMGGDEFAMTMSGEHAVNQASAFALAVLELLKTPVALSARKIYISASIGIASGVPTQC
;
A
#
# COMPACT_ATOMS: atom_id res chain seq x y z
N MET A 1 -52.06 -76.35 -19.21
CA MET A 1 -51.09 -75.60 -18.45
C MET A 1 -50.32 -74.70 -19.43
N ILE A 2 -50.61 -73.42 -19.46
CA ILE A 2 -49.99 -72.45 -20.38
C ILE A 2 -48.82 -71.79 -19.62
N THR A 3 -47.63 -72.37 -19.84
CA THR A 3 -46.41 -71.72 -19.33
C THR A 3 -46.02 -70.56 -20.24
N ARG A 4 -46.30 -69.36 -19.83
CA ARG A 4 -45.75 -68.12 -20.49
C ARG A 4 -44.32 -67.90 -20.03
N HIS A 5 -43.37 -68.07 -20.92
CA HIS A 5 -41.98 -67.70 -20.67
C HIS A 5 -41.82 -66.13 -20.64
N ILE A 6 -41.32 -65.64 -19.59
CA ILE A 6 -40.90 -64.21 -19.53
C ILE A 6 -39.64 -64.05 -20.38
N ASN A 7 -39.76 -63.51 -21.56
CA ASN A 7 -38.64 -63.24 -22.46
C ASN A 7 -38.27 -61.77 -22.47
N PRO A 8 -37.05 -61.42 -22.89
CA PRO A 8 -36.59 -60.03 -22.91
C PRO A 8 -37.52 -59.10 -23.70
N THR A 9 -38.10 -59.56 -24.81
CA THR A 9 -39.00 -58.76 -25.65
C THR A 9 -40.32 -58.39 -24.93
N MET A 10 -40.83 -59.30 -24.09
CA MET A 10 -42.00 -59.07 -23.27
C MET A 10 -41.72 -58.07 -22.18
N LEU A 11 -40.57 -58.11 -21.55
CA LEU A 11 -40.15 -57.12 -20.55
C LEU A 11 -39.97 -55.75 -21.16
N GLU A 12 -39.41 -55.67 -22.36
CA GLU A 12 -39.24 -54.39 -23.09
C GLU A 12 -40.60 -53.79 -23.46
N THR A 13 -41.54 -54.65 -23.94
CA THR A 13 -42.90 -54.20 -24.25
C THR A 13 -43.64 -53.72 -23.00
N LEU A 14 -43.55 -54.44 -21.89
CA LEU A 14 -44.11 -54.00 -20.60
C LEU A 14 -43.46 -52.73 -20.11
N GLY A 15 -42.13 -52.61 -20.18
CA GLY A 15 -41.40 -51.41 -19.81
C GLY A 15 -41.86 -50.18 -20.60
N ASN A 16 -42.03 -50.32 -21.91
CA ASN A 16 -42.50 -49.26 -22.79
C ASN A 16 -43.98 -48.91 -22.54
N THR A 17 -44.87 -49.89 -22.36
CA THR A 17 -46.27 -49.69 -22.10
C THR A 17 -46.53 -48.96 -20.79
N PHE A 18 -45.82 -49.31 -19.75
CA PHE A 18 -45.98 -48.72 -18.41
C PHE A 18 -44.92 -47.62 -18.11
N GLN A 19 -44.12 -47.22 -19.10
CA GLN A 19 -43.06 -46.22 -18.97
C GLN A 19 -42.04 -46.53 -17.85
N ILE A 20 -41.81 -47.82 -17.61
CA ILE A 20 -40.85 -48.31 -16.62
C ILE A 20 -39.47 -48.44 -17.31
N ASN A 21 -38.48 -47.70 -16.81
CA ASN A 21 -37.18 -47.63 -17.43
C ASN A 21 -36.32 -48.87 -17.07
N ARG A 22 -35.71 -49.53 -18.06
CA ARG A 22 -34.81 -50.69 -17.89
C ARG A 22 -35.38 -51.81 -17.04
N LEU A 23 -36.62 -52.20 -17.34
CA LEU A 23 -37.25 -53.38 -16.72
C LEU A 23 -36.49 -54.65 -17.12
N HIS A 24 -35.98 -55.38 -16.13
CA HIS A 24 -35.23 -56.63 -16.35
C HIS A 24 -35.45 -57.57 -15.18
N THR A 25 -35.10 -58.85 -15.38
CA THR A 25 -35.13 -59.87 -14.31
C THR A 25 -33.73 -60.01 -13.71
N THR A 26 -33.65 -60.13 -12.38
CA THR A 26 -32.42 -60.43 -11.63
C THR A 26 -32.65 -61.53 -10.62
N GLN A 27 -31.58 -62.22 -10.21
CA GLN A 27 -31.63 -63.28 -9.20
C GLN A 27 -31.57 -62.69 -7.77
N PHE A 28 -31.24 -61.45 -7.63
CA PHE A 28 -31.09 -60.78 -6.32
C PHE A 28 -32.11 -59.66 -6.14
N ALA A 29 -32.58 -59.50 -4.91
CA ALA A 29 -33.43 -58.36 -4.56
C ALA A 29 -32.67 -57.05 -4.66
N GLY A 30 -33.19 -56.08 -5.42
CA GLY A 30 -32.67 -54.72 -5.51
C GLY A 30 -33.60 -53.72 -4.80
N GLU A 31 -33.18 -52.49 -4.63
CA GLU A 31 -33.97 -51.43 -4.00
C GLU A 31 -35.32 -51.19 -4.72
N TYR A 32 -35.33 -51.32 -6.05
CA TYR A 32 -36.53 -51.19 -6.89
C TYR A 32 -36.76 -52.52 -7.58
N SER A 33 -37.29 -53.48 -6.80
CA SER A 33 -37.59 -54.82 -7.31
C SER A 33 -38.78 -55.47 -6.65
N VAL A 34 -39.46 -56.32 -7.39
CA VAL A 34 -40.60 -57.15 -6.91
C VAL A 34 -40.31 -58.60 -7.17
N PRO A 35 -40.50 -59.55 -6.20
CA PRO A 35 -40.27 -60.95 -6.37
C PRO A 35 -41.32 -61.57 -7.29
N LEU A 36 -40.85 -62.35 -8.27
CA LEU A 36 -41.67 -63.19 -9.09
C LEU A 36 -41.76 -64.60 -8.41
N ARG A 37 -42.95 -64.97 -7.96
CA ARG A 37 -43.19 -66.24 -7.21
C ARG A 37 -43.93 -67.23 -8.02
N THR A 38 -43.66 -68.51 -7.74
CA THR A 38 -44.47 -69.66 -8.24
C THR A 38 -45.81 -69.76 -7.50
N GLU A 39 -46.75 -70.55 -8.00
CA GLU A 39 -47.98 -70.92 -7.31
C GLU A 39 -47.75 -71.56 -5.93
N GLY A 40 -46.56 -72.20 -5.74
CA GLY A 40 -46.10 -72.72 -4.45
C GLY A 40 -45.42 -71.68 -3.52
N GLY A 41 -45.32 -70.44 -3.89
CA GLY A 41 -44.76 -69.36 -3.08
C GLY A 41 -43.23 -69.17 -3.16
N GLU A 42 -42.51 -70.01 -3.90
CA GLU A 42 -41.07 -69.91 -4.09
C GLU A 42 -40.72 -68.75 -5.01
N THR A 43 -39.69 -67.94 -4.66
CA THR A 43 -39.21 -66.83 -5.47
C THR A 43 -38.29 -67.32 -6.57
N LEU A 44 -38.71 -67.17 -7.82
CA LEU A 44 -37.94 -67.60 -9.02
C LEU A 44 -36.90 -66.54 -9.44
N ALA A 45 -37.29 -65.27 -9.38
CA ALA A 45 -36.48 -64.10 -9.77
C ALA A 45 -37.08 -62.82 -9.21
N TYR A 46 -36.40 -61.76 -9.41
CA TYR A 46 -36.90 -60.41 -9.10
C TYR A 46 -37.06 -59.63 -10.39
N LEU A 47 -38.16 -58.89 -10.51
CA LEU A 47 -38.38 -57.90 -11.55
C LEU A 47 -37.86 -56.57 -11.04
N SER A 48 -36.80 -56.08 -11.65
CA SER A 48 -36.10 -54.85 -11.22
C SER A 48 -36.18 -53.78 -12.28
N TRP A 49 -36.26 -52.53 -11.85
CA TRP A 49 -36.29 -51.36 -12.74
C TRP A 49 -35.52 -50.20 -12.18
N GLN A 50 -35.23 -49.20 -13.03
CA GLN A 50 -34.64 -47.95 -12.64
C GLN A 50 -35.74 -46.85 -12.66
N PRO A 51 -36.04 -46.22 -11.52
CA PRO A 51 -37.03 -45.15 -11.52
C PRO A 51 -36.50 -43.93 -12.30
N ARG A 52 -37.37 -43.32 -13.09
CA ARG A 52 -37.06 -42.01 -13.69
C ARG A 52 -37.23 -40.96 -12.62
N LEU A 53 -36.14 -40.25 -12.29
CA LEU A 53 -36.15 -39.14 -11.39
C LEU A 53 -35.96 -37.84 -12.21
N PRO A 54 -36.96 -37.33 -12.90
CA PRO A 54 -36.84 -36.18 -13.82
C PRO A 54 -36.31 -34.92 -13.10
N GLY A 55 -36.59 -34.78 -11.81
CA GLY A 55 -36.07 -33.69 -10.99
C GLY A 55 -34.56 -33.78 -10.73
N ALA A 56 -33.96 -34.98 -10.73
CA ALA A 56 -32.53 -35.13 -10.46
C ALA A 56 -31.65 -34.60 -11.60
N GLU A 57 -32.10 -34.76 -12.85
CA GLU A 57 -31.38 -34.23 -14.02
C GLU A 57 -31.51 -32.70 -14.10
N ALA A 58 -32.70 -32.16 -13.86
CA ALA A 58 -32.93 -30.73 -13.79
C ALA A 58 -32.15 -30.07 -12.62
N ALA A 59 -32.10 -30.73 -11.45
CA ALA A 59 -31.33 -30.26 -10.32
C ALA A 59 -29.81 -30.25 -10.59
N ARG A 60 -29.29 -31.26 -11.29
CA ARG A 60 -27.87 -31.32 -11.69
C ARG A 60 -27.54 -30.22 -12.71
N ALA A 61 -28.37 -30.01 -13.72
CA ALA A 61 -28.19 -28.93 -14.69
C ALA A 61 -28.23 -27.57 -14.03
N ALA A 62 -29.20 -27.32 -13.14
CA ALA A 62 -29.29 -26.08 -12.38
C ALA A 62 -28.07 -25.86 -11.47
N SER A 63 -27.60 -26.89 -10.77
CA SER A 63 -26.42 -26.78 -9.88
C SER A 63 -25.15 -26.43 -10.64
N ASN A 64 -24.97 -26.94 -11.85
CA ASN A 64 -23.81 -26.63 -12.69
C ASN A 64 -23.84 -25.16 -13.17
N SER A 65 -25.00 -24.66 -13.56
CA SER A 65 -25.17 -23.26 -13.95
C SER A 65 -24.91 -22.30 -12.78
N ILE A 66 -25.41 -22.61 -11.59
CA ILE A 66 -25.16 -21.84 -10.38
C ILE A 66 -23.66 -21.81 -10.03
N ARG A 67 -22.97 -22.94 -10.12
CA ARG A 67 -21.51 -23.00 -9.88
C ARG A 67 -20.74 -22.15 -10.87
N LEU A 68 -21.09 -22.21 -12.16
CA LEU A 68 -20.44 -21.40 -13.19
C LEU A 68 -20.61 -19.89 -12.92
N ILE A 69 -21.83 -19.47 -12.59
CA ILE A 69 -22.15 -18.07 -12.24
C ILE A 69 -21.35 -17.65 -11.00
N ALA A 70 -21.27 -18.50 -9.98
CA ALA A 70 -20.51 -18.20 -8.75
C ALA A 70 -19.01 -18.04 -9.03
N ILE A 71 -18.43 -18.89 -9.88
CA ILE A 71 -17.01 -18.79 -10.28
C ILE A 71 -16.77 -17.49 -11.07
N LEU A 72 -17.64 -17.14 -12.00
CA LEU A 72 -17.53 -15.90 -12.76
C LEU A 72 -17.65 -14.67 -11.85
N ALA A 73 -18.60 -14.66 -10.93
CA ALA A 73 -18.76 -13.58 -9.97
C ALA A 73 -17.51 -13.44 -9.07
N ALA A 74 -16.98 -14.55 -8.55
CA ALA A 74 -15.76 -14.54 -7.75
C ALA A 74 -14.55 -14.03 -8.53
N SER A 75 -14.40 -14.44 -9.80
CA SER A 75 -13.29 -13.95 -10.64
C SER A 75 -13.38 -12.46 -10.94
N LEU A 76 -14.59 -11.93 -11.15
CA LEU A 76 -14.81 -10.48 -11.34
C LEU A 76 -14.49 -9.68 -10.07
N ILE A 77 -14.89 -10.19 -8.90
CA ILE A 77 -14.56 -9.57 -7.62
C ILE A 77 -13.04 -9.54 -7.40
N LEU A 78 -12.35 -10.65 -7.65
CA LEU A 78 -10.89 -10.72 -7.53
C LEU A 78 -10.19 -9.75 -8.49
N LEU A 79 -10.67 -9.68 -9.74
CA LEU A 79 -10.15 -8.74 -10.73
C LEU A 79 -10.36 -7.29 -10.27
N PHE A 80 -11.54 -6.96 -9.75
CA PHE A 80 -11.84 -5.63 -9.22
C PHE A 80 -10.92 -5.25 -8.05
N ILE A 81 -10.72 -6.18 -7.09
CA ILE A 81 -9.81 -5.97 -5.95
C ILE A 81 -8.38 -5.73 -6.45
N MET A 82 -7.93 -6.54 -7.41
CA MET A 82 -6.59 -6.42 -7.99
C MET A 82 -6.39 -5.06 -8.69
N LEU A 83 -7.33 -4.64 -9.53
CA LEU A 83 -7.25 -3.35 -10.23
C LEU A 83 -7.31 -2.17 -9.26
N SER A 84 -8.16 -2.23 -8.24
CA SER A 84 -8.27 -1.21 -7.21
C SER A 84 -6.98 -1.09 -6.39
N SER A 85 -6.37 -2.22 -6.01
CA SER A 85 -5.11 -2.22 -5.28
C SER A 85 -3.94 -1.66 -6.10
N LEU A 86 -3.87 -1.96 -7.40
CA LEU A 86 -2.90 -1.38 -8.31
C LEU A 86 -3.09 0.14 -8.48
N GLY A 87 -4.34 0.61 -8.53
CA GLY A 87 -4.66 2.03 -8.59
C GLY A 87 -4.20 2.79 -7.35
N LEU A 88 -4.53 2.28 -6.17
CA LEU A 88 -4.10 2.86 -4.88
C LEU A 88 -2.57 2.86 -4.75
N TYR A 89 -1.90 1.79 -5.16
CA TYR A 89 -0.44 1.70 -5.13
C TYR A 89 0.24 2.73 -6.04
N LYS A 90 -0.28 2.94 -7.26
CA LYS A 90 0.22 3.97 -8.19
C LYS A 90 0.01 5.37 -7.64
N LEU A 91 -1.15 5.65 -7.05
CA LEU A 91 -1.47 6.95 -6.44
C LEU A 91 -0.52 7.27 -5.27
N ALA A 92 -0.35 6.32 -4.35
CA ALA A 92 0.56 6.47 -3.22
C ALA A 92 2.03 6.69 -3.65
N ARG A 93 2.49 5.97 -4.69
CA ARG A 93 3.82 6.21 -5.29
C ARG A 93 3.94 7.57 -5.95
N GLY A 94 2.90 8.02 -6.65
CA GLY A 94 2.87 9.35 -7.27
C GLY A 94 3.01 10.48 -6.25
N GLU A 95 2.27 10.41 -5.15
CA GLU A 95 2.39 11.38 -4.05
C GLU A 95 3.78 11.34 -3.38
N GLN A 96 4.32 10.15 -3.14
CA GLN A 96 5.65 10.01 -2.55
C GLN A 96 6.74 10.56 -3.47
N GLN A 97 6.60 10.37 -4.79
CA GLN A 97 7.54 10.93 -5.77
C GLN A 97 7.40 12.45 -5.90
N ALA A 98 6.17 12.97 -5.87
CA ALA A 98 5.94 14.42 -5.85
C ALA A 98 6.53 15.08 -4.60
N ARG A 99 6.35 14.46 -3.42
CA ARG A 99 6.98 14.91 -2.16
C ARG A 99 8.51 14.84 -2.22
N LYS A 100 9.09 13.79 -2.83
CA LYS A 100 10.55 13.67 -3.04
C LYS A 100 11.08 14.71 -4.02
N ASN A 101 10.29 15.15 -4.98
CA ASN A 101 10.68 16.15 -5.98
C ASN A 101 10.44 17.58 -5.51
N ALA A 102 9.68 17.80 -4.43
CA ALA A 102 9.55 19.12 -3.83
C ALA A 102 10.93 19.62 -3.32
N LEU A 103 11.25 20.89 -3.56
CA LEU A 103 12.49 21.52 -3.12
C LEU A 103 12.32 22.30 -1.83
N ILE A 104 11.13 22.34 -1.28
CA ILE A 104 10.75 23.09 -0.08
C ILE A 104 10.36 22.13 1.04
N ASP A 105 10.86 22.41 2.24
CA ASP A 105 10.42 21.74 3.46
C ASP A 105 9.04 22.26 3.88
N TRP A 106 8.11 21.37 4.12
CA TRP A 106 6.70 21.70 4.35
C TRP A 106 6.47 22.44 5.68
N LEU A 107 7.30 22.18 6.70
CA LEU A 107 7.14 22.76 8.03
C LEU A 107 7.80 24.14 8.10
N SER A 108 9.08 24.24 7.77
CA SER A 108 9.86 25.47 7.86
C SER A 108 9.63 26.43 6.68
N ARG A 109 9.09 25.93 5.58
CA ARG A 109 8.97 26.67 4.30
C ARG A 109 10.31 27.14 3.73
N LEU A 110 11.40 26.60 4.23
CA LEU A 110 12.75 26.78 3.67
C LEU A 110 13.00 25.77 2.53
N PRO A 111 13.98 26.03 1.66
CA PRO A 111 14.57 24.98 0.85
C PRO A 111 14.91 23.74 1.70
N ASN A 112 14.74 22.56 1.14
CA ASN A 112 15.08 21.32 1.81
C ASN A 112 16.49 20.87 1.47
N ARG A 113 16.93 19.75 2.06
CA ARG A 113 18.23 19.12 1.80
C ARG A 113 18.53 18.95 0.32
N ARG A 114 17.54 18.55 -0.48
CA ARG A 114 17.71 18.36 -1.92
C ARG A 114 18.03 19.67 -2.64
N ALA A 115 17.27 20.71 -2.34
CA ALA A 115 17.51 22.04 -2.90
C ALA A 115 18.91 22.56 -2.58
N LEU A 116 19.40 22.30 -1.35
CA LEU A 116 20.76 22.67 -0.96
C LEU A 116 21.80 21.92 -1.77
N ILE A 117 21.66 20.62 -1.94
CA ILE A 117 22.61 19.79 -2.72
C ILE A 117 22.62 20.24 -4.19
N GLU A 118 21.44 20.48 -4.79
CA GLU A 118 21.34 21.00 -6.16
C GLU A 118 22.03 22.37 -6.30
N ARG A 119 21.90 23.25 -5.30
CA ARG A 119 22.58 24.55 -5.25
C ARG A 119 24.09 24.40 -5.14
N LEU A 120 24.59 23.52 -4.25
CA LEU A 120 26.03 23.26 -4.09
C LEU A 120 26.67 22.72 -5.37
N ASN A 121 26.00 21.80 -6.05
CA ASN A 121 26.45 21.26 -7.34
C ASN A 121 26.55 22.36 -8.40
N ALA A 122 25.50 23.19 -8.52
CA ALA A 122 25.50 24.33 -9.45
C ALA A 122 26.60 25.35 -9.15
N MET A 123 26.88 25.61 -7.86
CA MET A 123 27.98 26.50 -7.46
C MET A 123 29.34 25.92 -7.82
N GLY A 124 29.52 24.60 -7.70
CA GLY A 124 30.76 23.89 -8.11
C GLY A 124 31.02 23.98 -9.61
N GLU A 125 29.97 23.98 -10.44
CA GLU A 125 30.07 24.08 -11.89
C GLU A 125 30.32 25.50 -12.39
N CYS A 126 29.66 26.50 -11.79
CA CYS A 126 29.70 27.89 -12.23
C CYS A 126 30.89 28.72 -11.68
N GLY A 127 31.35 28.40 -10.48
CA GLY A 127 32.30 29.23 -9.74
C GLY A 127 33.69 28.59 -9.59
N LYS A 128 34.33 28.19 -10.68
CA LYS A 128 35.60 27.44 -10.66
C LYS A 128 36.73 28.04 -9.82
N ASN A 129 36.64 29.28 -9.35
CA ASN A 129 37.63 29.96 -8.51
C ASN A 129 36.99 30.83 -7.41
N GLU A 130 35.71 30.72 -7.17
CA GLU A 130 35.08 31.51 -6.10
C GLU A 130 35.11 30.76 -4.77
N MET A 131 35.41 31.49 -3.70
CA MET A 131 35.31 30.99 -2.34
C MET A 131 33.85 30.63 -2.04
N GLN A 132 33.64 29.41 -1.55
CA GLN A 132 32.35 28.91 -1.09
C GLN A 132 32.39 28.68 0.41
N SER A 133 31.28 28.92 1.08
CA SER A 133 31.13 28.63 2.50
C SER A 133 29.81 27.91 2.73
N VAL A 134 29.87 26.94 3.63
CA VAL A 134 28.70 26.19 4.11
C VAL A 134 28.68 26.31 5.64
N VAL A 135 27.53 26.68 6.18
CA VAL A 135 27.27 26.73 7.62
C VAL A 135 26.28 25.65 7.96
N PHE A 136 26.64 24.75 8.87
CA PHE A 136 25.73 23.78 9.45
C PHE A 136 25.31 24.22 10.84
N ILE A 137 24.02 24.07 11.16
CA ILE A 137 23.41 24.45 12.42
C ILE A 137 22.60 23.27 12.92
N ASP A 138 22.84 22.85 14.14
CA ASP A 138 22.10 21.81 14.85
C ASP A 138 21.56 22.40 16.16
N LEU A 139 20.25 22.27 16.41
CA LEU A 139 19.61 22.81 17.61
C LEU A 139 19.79 21.88 18.80
N ASP A 140 20.62 22.26 19.76
CA ASP A 140 20.91 21.45 20.94
C ASP A 140 19.69 21.32 21.85
N GLY A 141 19.34 20.10 22.25
CA GLY A 141 18.22 19.83 23.16
C GLY A 141 16.84 19.86 22.52
N PHE A 142 16.72 19.91 21.19
CA PHE A 142 15.42 19.86 20.50
C PHE A 142 14.60 18.61 20.83
N LYS A 143 15.26 17.47 21.01
CA LYS A 143 14.60 16.24 21.45
C LYS A 143 13.94 16.41 22.82
N ASP A 144 14.61 17.04 23.76
CA ASP A 144 14.06 17.29 25.10
C ASP A 144 12.84 18.20 25.04
N VAL A 145 12.81 19.17 24.10
CA VAL A 145 11.62 19.99 23.85
C VAL A 145 10.45 19.14 23.37
N ASN A 146 10.67 18.21 22.44
CA ASN A 146 9.63 17.29 21.99
C ASN A 146 9.13 16.36 23.10
N ASP A 147 10.05 15.79 23.87
CA ASP A 147 9.75 14.84 24.94
C ASP A 147 9.00 15.51 26.10
N ASN A 148 9.35 16.75 26.46
CA ASN A 148 8.74 17.47 27.56
C ASN A 148 7.46 18.26 27.20
N TYR A 149 7.37 18.76 25.93
CA TYR A 149 6.30 19.68 25.54
C TYR A 149 5.47 19.19 24.35
N GLY A 150 5.83 18.03 23.78
CA GLY A 150 5.14 17.40 22.66
C GLY A 150 5.57 17.92 21.29
N HIS A 151 5.39 17.10 20.26
CA HIS A 151 5.80 17.39 18.89
C HIS A 151 5.20 18.70 18.31
N ALA A 152 3.97 19.04 18.68
CA ALA A 152 3.36 20.30 18.24
C ALA A 152 4.15 21.54 18.71
N THR A 153 4.75 21.49 19.90
CA THR A 153 5.61 22.56 20.42
C THR A 153 6.95 22.57 19.68
N GLY A 154 7.53 21.39 19.40
CA GLY A 154 8.74 21.29 18.58
C GLY A 154 8.54 21.82 17.16
N ASP A 155 7.42 21.51 16.52
CA ASP A 155 7.08 22.03 15.20
C ASP A 155 6.93 23.54 15.18
N ALA A 156 6.30 24.11 16.21
CA ALA A 156 6.19 25.56 16.38
C ALA A 156 7.56 26.21 16.59
N LEU A 157 8.45 25.56 17.36
CA LEU A 157 9.83 26.01 17.58
C LEU A 157 10.61 26.01 16.26
N ILE A 158 10.58 24.93 15.49
CA ILE A 158 11.24 24.86 14.17
C ILE A 158 10.74 25.96 13.24
N THR A 159 9.42 26.16 13.19
CA THR A 159 8.82 27.20 12.34
C THR A 159 9.27 28.58 12.75
N HIS A 160 9.35 28.84 14.05
CA HIS A 160 9.84 30.14 14.60
C HIS A 160 11.32 30.34 14.25
N ILE A 161 12.19 29.40 14.57
CA ILE A 161 13.63 29.46 14.28
C ILE A 161 13.88 29.61 12.77
N ALA A 162 13.20 28.84 11.93
CA ALA A 162 13.33 28.96 10.47
C ALA A 162 13.03 30.37 9.96
N ARG A 163 12.02 31.06 10.53
CA ARG A 163 11.70 32.44 10.19
C ARG A 163 12.81 33.41 10.66
N GLU A 164 13.25 33.27 11.89
CA GLU A 164 14.31 34.11 12.46
C GLU A 164 15.66 33.94 11.72
N LEU A 165 15.99 32.73 11.32
CA LEU A 165 17.18 32.45 10.50
C LEU A 165 17.04 33.08 9.11
N ARG A 166 15.87 32.92 8.45
CA ARG A 166 15.62 33.46 7.10
C ARG A 166 15.81 34.97 7.05
N ASP A 167 15.35 35.68 8.07
CA ASP A 167 15.44 37.13 8.14
C ASP A 167 16.89 37.63 8.29
N ARG A 168 17.83 36.75 8.62
CA ARG A 168 19.27 37.04 8.82
C ARG A 168 20.15 36.52 7.69
N VAL A 169 19.57 35.79 6.72
CA VAL A 169 20.34 35.23 5.58
C VAL A 169 20.92 36.33 4.72
N PRO A 170 22.24 36.34 4.46
CA PRO A 170 22.86 37.29 3.55
C PRO A 170 22.31 37.23 2.13
N ALA A 171 22.34 38.30 1.41
CA ALA A 171 21.92 38.34 0.01
C ALA A 171 22.75 37.34 -0.83
N GLY A 172 22.10 36.58 -1.68
CA GLY A 172 22.73 35.55 -2.52
C GLY A 172 22.99 34.20 -1.83
N ALA A 173 22.89 34.12 -0.50
CA ALA A 173 22.97 32.85 0.23
C ALA A 173 21.64 32.08 0.16
N MET A 174 21.76 30.76 0.35
CA MET A 174 20.59 29.86 0.47
C MET A 174 20.61 29.19 1.84
N LEU A 175 19.55 29.37 2.61
CA LEU A 175 19.29 28.63 3.84
C LEU A 175 18.33 27.48 3.53
N ALA A 176 18.62 26.29 4.06
CA ALA A 176 17.82 25.09 3.91
C ALA A 176 17.65 24.37 5.25
N ARG A 177 16.55 23.64 5.40
CA ARG A 177 16.39 22.66 6.48
C ARG A 177 16.79 21.28 6.00
N MET A 178 17.69 20.63 6.74
CA MET A 178 18.23 19.32 6.36
C MET A 178 17.33 18.18 6.84
N GLY A 179 16.61 18.36 7.93
CA GLY A 179 15.68 17.45 8.57
C GLY A 179 15.72 17.63 10.09
N GLY A 180 14.68 17.22 10.79
CA GLY A 180 14.65 17.37 12.25
C GLY A 180 14.90 18.81 12.72
N ASP A 181 15.98 18.98 13.43
CA ASP A 181 16.51 20.22 14.04
C ASP A 181 17.71 20.81 13.30
N GLU A 182 18.10 20.20 12.17
CA GLU A 182 19.28 20.58 11.39
C GLU A 182 18.94 21.61 10.31
N PHE A 183 19.76 22.66 10.21
CA PHE A 183 19.73 23.66 9.14
C PHE A 183 21.11 23.78 8.49
N ALA A 184 21.13 24.19 7.24
CA ALA A 184 22.38 24.51 6.57
C ALA A 184 22.21 25.75 5.68
N MET A 185 23.25 26.56 5.58
CA MET A 185 23.28 27.71 4.68
C MET A 185 24.51 27.60 3.78
N THR A 186 24.35 27.96 2.51
CA THR A 186 25.45 28.03 1.55
C THR A 186 25.50 29.38 0.87
N MET A 187 26.71 29.83 0.57
CA MET A 187 26.99 31.07 -0.13
C MET A 187 28.31 30.99 -0.91
N SER A 188 28.47 31.85 -1.90
CA SER A 188 29.71 31.99 -2.69
C SER A 188 30.08 33.42 -2.90
N GLY A 189 31.34 33.68 -3.21
CA GLY A 189 31.91 35.00 -3.51
C GLY A 189 33.03 35.39 -2.57
N GLU A 190 33.63 36.53 -2.83
CA GLU A 190 34.81 37.05 -2.12
C GLU A 190 34.58 37.17 -0.60
N HIS A 191 33.34 37.49 -0.19
CA HIS A 191 33.03 37.74 1.22
C HIS A 191 32.35 36.51 1.90
N ALA A 192 32.29 35.36 1.24
CA ALA A 192 31.56 34.18 1.74
C ALA A 192 32.00 33.73 3.13
N VAL A 193 33.30 33.74 3.43
CA VAL A 193 33.85 33.35 4.75
C VAL A 193 33.41 34.33 5.85
N ASN A 194 33.53 35.63 5.60
CA ASN A 194 33.17 36.64 6.58
C ASN A 194 31.65 36.68 6.84
N GLN A 195 30.87 36.52 5.77
CA GLN A 195 29.41 36.49 5.86
C GLN A 195 28.93 35.21 6.58
N ALA A 196 29.57 34.06 6.33
CA ALA A 196 29.27 32.81 7.04
C ALA A 196 29.54 32.93 8.55
N SER A 197 30.69 33.52 8.90
CA SER A 197 31.05 33.75 10.30
C SER A 197 30.12 34.76 10.98
N ALA A 198 29.78 35.85 10.30
CA ALA A 198 28.83 36.85 10.82
C ALA A 198 27.44 36.27 11.02
N PHE A 199 26.96 35.44 10.07
CA PHE A 199 25.68 34.75 10.22
C PHE A 199 25.69 33.79 11.40
N ALA A 200 26.73 32.96 11.55
CA ALA A 200 26.84 32.06 12.69
C ALA A 200 26.82 32.76 14.03
N LEU A 201 27.54 33.88 14.16
CA LEU A 201 27.52 34.68 15.37
C LEU A 201 26.12 35.29 15.64
N ALA A 202 25.45 35.74 14.59
CA ALA A 202 24.09 36.29 14.70
C ALA A 202 23.08 35.21 15.15
N VAL A 203 23.25 33.94 14.70
CA VAL A 203 22.42 32.82 15.15
C VAL A 203 22.68 32.49 16.62
N LEU A 204 23.94 32.42 17.05
CA LEU A 204 24.29 32.19 18.46
C LEU A 204 23.74 33.31 19.37
N GLU A 205 23.79 34.58 18.92
CA GLU A 205 23.22 35.70 19.68
C GLU A 205 21.70 35.62 19.76
N LEU A 206 21.03 35.28 18.67
CA LEU A 206 19.58 35.05 18.63
C LEU A 206 19.13 34.03 19.69
N LEU A 207 19.84 32.91 19.79
CA LEU A 207 19.46 31.79 20.67
C LEU A 207 19.82 32.04 22.15
N LYS A 208 20.51 33.12 22.51
CA LYS A 208 20.68 33.49 23.91
C LYS A 208 19.36 33.93 24.56
N THR A 209 18.41 34.38 23.77
CA THR A 209 17.08 34.75 24.25
C THR A 209 16.09 33.60 24.11
N PRO A 210 15.28 33.33 25.15
CA PRO A 210 14.31 32.22 25.03
C PRO A 210 13.24 32.55 24.00
N VAL A 211 12.88 31.54 23.22
CA VAL A 211 11.79 31.61 22.26
C VAL A 211 10.45 31.58 22.98
N ALA A 212 9.64 32.61 22.79
CA ALA A 212 8.29 32.71 23.34
C ALA A 212 7.30 31.97 22.41
N LEU A 213 6.81 30.80 22.84
CA LEU A 213 5.81 30.01 22.12
C LEU A 213 4.55 29.91 22.98
N SER A 214 3.45 30.52 22.53
CA SER A 214 2.19 30.60 23.28
C SER A 214 2.41 31.19 24.70
N ALA A 215 2.23 30.42 25.75
CA ALA A 215 2.42 30.86 27.13
C ALA A 215 3.76 30.39 27.74
N ARG A 216 4.71 29.89 26.94
CA ARG A 216 5.96 29.26 27.42
C ARG A 216 7.19 29.94 26.84
N LYS A 217 8.27 29.96 27.64
CA LYS A 217 9.61 30.36 27.22
C LYS A 217 10.45 29.08 27.02
N ILE A 218 10.89 28.86 25.80
CA ILE A 218 11.72 27.70 25.45
C ILE A 218 13.16 28.18 25.31
N TYR A 219 14.06 27.60 26.11
CA TYR A 219 15.50 27.84 26.02
C TYR A 219 16.08 26.74 25.11
N ILE A 220 16.79 27.17 24.08
CA ILE A 220 17.46 26.27 23.12
C ILE A 220 18.78 26.91 22.69
N SER A 221 19.80 26.10 22.47
CA SER A 221 21.07 26.53 21.89
C SER A 221 21.30 25.89 20.53
N ALA A 222 22.41 26.18 19.89
CA ALA A 222 22.80 25.50 18.66
C ALA A 222 24.30 25.24 18.62
N SER A 223 24.67 24.11 18.04
CA SER A 223 26.00 23.78 17.60
C SER A 223 26.18 24.19 16.14
N ILE A 224 27.20 25.02 15.83
CA ILE A 224 27.40 25.55 14.48
C ILE A 224 28.79 25.20 13.98
N GLY A 225 28.80 24.59 12.78
CA GLY A 225 30.02 24.27 12.03
C GLY A 225 30.11 25.09 10.74
N ILE A 226 31.30 25.62 10.40
CA ILE A 226 31.54 26.35 9.16
C ILE A 226 32.65 25.61 8.37
N ALA A 227 32.38 25.34 7.10
CA ALA A 227 33.37 24.86 6.15
C ALA A 227 33.47 25.87 5.00
N SER A 228 34.69 26.22 4.61
CA SER A 228 34.97 27.16 3.51
C SER A 228 36.10 26.65 2.64
N GLY A 229 35.98 26.87 1.33
CA GLY A 229 36.99 26.46 0.37
C GLY A 229 36.61 26.85 -1.05
N VAL A 230 37.58 26.71 -1.95
CA VAL A 230 37.37 26.79 -3.40
C VAL A 230 37.10 25.37 -3.89
N PRO A 231 36.00 25.12 -4.63
CA PRO A 231 35.72 23.77 -5.17
C PRO A 231 36.90 23.33 -6.09
N THR A 232 37.57 22.26 -5.69
CA THR A 232 38.51 21.56 -6.59
C THR A 232 37.71 20.49 -7.33
N GLN A 233 37.84 20.49 -8.66
CA GLN A 233 37.31 19.37 -9.45
C GLN A 233 38.06 18.10 -9.04
N CYS A 234 37.31 17.09 -8.57
CA CYS A 234 37.81 15.71 -8.53
C CYS A 234 37.56 15.02 -9.88
#